data_8ef73f34c3c381f904f58f9cfc1ca3c9
#
_entry.id   8ef73f34c3c381f904f58f9cfc1ca3c9
#
_cell.length_a   1.000
_cell.length_b   1.000
_cell.length_c   1.000
_cell.angle_alpha   90.00
_cell.angle_beta   90.00
_cell.angle_gamma   90.00
#
_symmetry.space_group_name_H-M   'P 1'
#
loop_
_entity.id
_entity.type
_entity.pdbx_description
1 polymer ?
#
loop_
_entity_poly.entity_id
_entity_poly.type
_entity_poly.pdbx_seq_one_letter_code
_entity_poly.pdbx_strand_id
1 'polypeptide(L)'
;MIVLINPNSTEAMTHAMVETASNAGVTLKGWTSLSGPAAIQGSEDGEACIPPLLALVRKASDAGAKVIIIGCFDDTGLDAARNIVDCPVIGIGQAAYHMAVLSGRRFSVVTTLDVSVPILENNIHAYGFTSQLARVRACGVPVLDLETDPAGTAPAVVGEIKRAVSEDKVDTVVLGCAGMVHIPAHLGETAAIRLIDGVTSAAQLAFFLAK
;
A
#
# COMPACT_ATOMS: atom_id res chain seq x y z
N MET A 1 -10.03 16.12 9.25
CA MET A 1 -10.29 14.66 9.26
C MET A 1 -9.44 14.01 8.17
N ILE A 2 -8.74 12.93 8.49
CA ILE A 2 -8.06 12.11 7.49
C ILE A 2 -9.01 10.96 7.11
N VAL A 3 -9.17 10.68 5.82
CA VAL A 3 -10.00 9.57 5.33
C VAL A 3 -9.13 8.61 4.53
N LEU A 4 -9.12 7.33 4.90
CA LEU A 4 -8.55 6.25 4.11
C LEU A 4 -9.67 5.58 3.33
N ILE A 5 -9.54 5.49 2.02
CA ILE A 5 -10.49 4.81 1.15
C ILE A 5 -9.85 3.53 0.61
N ASN A 6 -10.44 2.40 1.00
CA ASN A 6 -10.12 1.12 0.40
C ASN A 6 -10.90 1.00 -0.92
N PRO A 7 -10.22 0.93 -2.09
CA PRO A 7 -10.90 0.85 -3.38
C PRO A 7 -11.49 -0.52 -3.70
N ASN A 8 -11.18 -1.56 -2.92
CA ASN A 8 -11.85 -2.86 -3.00
C ASN A 8 -13.00 -2.97 -1.99
N SER A 9 -13.83 -4.02 -2.11
CA SER A 9 -15.03 -4.20 -1.28
C SER A 9 -14.82 -5.03 -0.01
N THR A 10 -13.59 -5.44 0.29
CA THR A 10 -13.28 -6.24 1.49
C THR A 10 -13.15 -5.35 2.73
N GLU A 11 -14.20 -5.30 3.55
CA GLU A 11 -14.25 -4.46 4.77
C GLU A 11 -13.18 -4.85 5.79
N ALA A 12 -12.83 -6.13 5.91
CA ALA A 12 -11.78 -6.60 6.80
C ALA A 12 -10.43 -5.93 6.49
N MET A 13 -10.08 -5.78 5.20
CA MET A 13 -8.88 -5.05 4.79
C MET A 13 -8.94 -3.57 5.20
N THR A 14 -10.11 -2.93 5.10
CA THR A 14 -10.27 -1.55 5.57
C THR A 14 -10.02 -1.45 7.07
N HIS A 15 -10.56 -2.38 7.86
CA HIS A 15 -10.36 -2.41 9.31
C HIS A 15 -8.89 -2.63 9.67
N ALA A 16 -8.20 -3.57 9.01
CA ALA A 16 -6.77 -3.82 9.23
C ALA A 16 -5.91 -2.58 8.94
N MET A 17 -6.20 -1.84 7.86
CA MET A 17 -5.51 -0.60 7.54
C MET A 17 -5.76 0.51 8.58
N VAL A 18 -7.00 0.65 9.07
CA VAL A 18 -7.34 1.62 10.13
C VAL A 18 -6.63 1.27 11.44
N GLU A 19 -6.61 0.00 11.81
CA GLU A 19 -5.91 -0.47 12.99
C GLU A 19 -4.38 -0.23 12.88
N THR A 20 -3.79 -0.52 11.73
CA THR A 20 -2.37 -0.25 11.45
C THR A 20 -2.05 1.24 11.61
N ALA A 21 -2.86 2.13 11.06
CA ALA A 21 -2.70 3.57 11.23
C ALA A 21 -2.84 4.00 12.71
N SER A 22 -3.79 3.42 13.43
CA SER A 22 -3.99 3.68 14.86
C SER A 22 -2.80 3.24 15.69
N ASN A 23 -2.25 2.06 15.41
CA ASN A 23 -1.04 1.55 16.06
C ASN A 23 0.20 2.42 15.78
N ALA A 24 0.21 3.12 14.63
CA ALA A 24 1.21 4.12 14.31
C ALA A 24 0.92 5.52 14.91
N GLY A 25 -0.09 5.64 15.78
CA GLY A 25 -0.47 6.89 16.47
C GLY A 25 -1.30 7.86 15.61
N VAL A 26 -1.89 7.41 14.51
CA VAL A 26 -2.68 8.25 13.59
C VAL A 26 -4.16 7.85 13.59
N THR A 27 -5.02 8.78 13.99
CA THR A 27 -6.48 8.58 13.92
C THR A 27 -7.00 8.98 12.55
N LEU A 28 -7.65 8.05 11.86
CA LEU A 28 -8.29 8.28 10.57
C LEU A 28 -9.63 7.53 10.46
N LYS A 29 -10.44 7.86 9.46
CA LYS A 29 -11.68 7.15 9.13
C LYS A 29 -11.44 6.26 7.91
N GLY A 30 -11.76 4.98 8.04
CA GLY A 30 -11.74 4.02 6.92
C GLY A 30 -13.09 4.00 6.20
N TRP A 31 -13.05 4.05 4.87
CA TRP A 31 -14.20 3.86 3.98
C TRP A 31 -13.91 2.74 3.00
N THR A 32 -14.89 1.86 2.80
CA THR A 32 -14.79 0.72 1.88
C THR A 32 -15.60 0.99 0.62
N SER A 33 -15.01 0.71 -0.53
CA SER A 33 -15.71 0.81 -1.83
C SER A 33 -16.53 -0.45 -2.08
N LEU A 34 -17.74 -0.51 -1.51
CA LEU A 34 -18.62 -1.68 -1.59
C LEU A 34 -19.01 -2.09 -3.02
N SER A 35 -18.89 -1.18 -3.98
CA SER A 35 -19.12 -1.43 -5.41
C SER A 35 -17.83 -1.73 -6.19
N GLY A 36 -16.70 -1.80 -5.51
CA GLY A 36 -15.42 -2.21 -6.10
C GLY A 36 -15.27 -3.73 -6.20
N PRO A 37 -14.22 -4.24 -6.85
CA PRO A 37 -13.88 -5.66 -6.84
C PRO A 37 -13.54 -6.12 -5.42
N ALA A 38 -13.59 -7.42 -5.14
CA ALA A 38 -13.24 -7.97 -3.81
C ALA A 38 -11.74 -7.73 -3.47
N ALA A 39 -10.87 -7.81 -4.48
CA ALA A 39 -9.45 -7.47 -4.41
C ALA A 39 -9.03 -6.79 -5.72
N ILE A 40 -7.88 -6.14 -5.73
CA ILE A 40 -7.30 -5.57 -6.95
C ILE A 40 -6.06 -6.38 -7.28
N GLN A 41 -6.15 -7.14 -8.38
CA GLN A 41 -5.10 -8.04 -8.86
C GLN A 41 -4.91 -7.85 -10.36
N GLY A 42 -4.14 -6.84 -10.74
CA GLY A 42 -3.88 -6.49 -12.13
C GLY A 42 -4.76 -5.36 -12.67
N SER A 43 -4.63 -5.10 -13.97
CA SER A 43 -5.21 -3.92 -14.63
C SER A 43 -6.74 -3.93 -14.69
N GLU A 44 -7.36 -5.10 -14.92
CA GLU A 44 -8.81 -5.20 -15.05
C GLU A 44 -9.53 -4.80 -13.75
N ASP A 45 -9.11 -5.36 -12.62
CA ASP A 45 -9.63 -4.97 -11.30
C ASP A 45 -9.30 -3.50 -11.00
N GLY A 46 -8.10 -3.05 -11.41
CA GLY A 46 -7.67 -1.67 -11.29
C GLY A 46 -8.61 -0.70 -12.00
N GLU A 47 -8.94 -0.98 -13.27
CA GLU A 47 -9.87 -0.15 -14.03
C GLU A 47 -11.29 -0.19 -13.45
N ALA A 48 -11.76 -1.36 -13.04
CA ALA A 48 -13.09 -1.53 -12.46
C ALA A 48 -13.28 -0.78 -11.13
N CYS A 49 -12.23 -0.63 -10.33
CA CYS A 49 -12.32 0.06 -9.05
C CYS A 49 -12.34 1.59 -9.16
N ILE A 50 -11.90 2.19 -10.28
CA ILE A 50 -11.75 3.66 -10.40
C ILE A 50 -13.09 4.41 -10.23
N PRO A 51 -14.18 4.08 -10.97
CA PRO A 51 -15.43 4.85 -10.84
C PRO A 51 -15.98 4.90 -9.42
N PRO A 52 -16.14 3.76 -8.68
CA PRO A 52 -16.63 3.81 -7.31
C PRO A 52 -15.63 4.47 -6.34
N LEU A 53 -14.32 4.33 -6.55
CA LEU A 53 -13.29 5.04 -5.79
C LEU A 53 -13.47 6.56 -5.91
N LEU A 54 -13.59 7.09 -7.12
CA LEU A 54 -13.72 8.53 -7.36
C LEU A 54 -15.02 9.10 -6.76
N ALA A 55 -16.10 8.33 -6.73
CA ALA A 55 -17.31 8.72 -6.02
C ALA A 55 -17.09 8.88 -4.51
N LEU A 56 -16.34 7.96 -3.90
CA LEU A 56 -15.97 8.05 -2.48
C LEU A 56 -14.98 9.20 -2.21
N VAL A 57 -14.05 9.46 -3.11
CA VAL A 57 -13.11 10.60 -3.01
C VAL A 57 -13.87 11.93 -2.96
N ARG A 58 -14.82 12.15 -3.88
CA ARG A 58 -15.69 13.33 -3.84
C ARG A 58 -16.47 13.43 -2.54
N LYS A 59 -17.12 12.35 -2.13
CA LYS A 59 -17.87 12.29 -0.87
C LYS A 59 -17.00 12.60 0.34
N ALA A 60 -15.74 12.13 0.37
CA ALA A 60 -14.80 12.43 1.44
C ALA A 60 -14.42 13.92 1.46
N SER A 61 -14.17 14.51 0.31
CA SER A 61 -13.89 15.94 0.16
C SER A 61 -15.09 16.79 0.63
N ASP A 62 -16.31 16.47 0.17
CA ASP A 62 -17.55 17.17 0.57
C ASP A 62 -17.80 17.05 2.08
N ALA A 63 -17.39 15.96 2.70
CA ALA A 63 -17.44 15.75 4.16
C ALA A 63 -16.32 16.47 4.93
N GLY A 64 -15.50 17.28 4.27
CA GLY A 64 -14.42 18.06 4.88
C GLY A 64 -13.16 17.26 5.20
N ALA A 65 -12.82 16.25 4.39
CA ALA A 65 -11.52 15.58 4.51
C ALA A 65 -10.41 16.59 4.25
N LYS A 66 -9.43 16.64 5.16
CA LYS A 66 -8.21 17.44 4.98
C LYS A 66 -7.14 16.71 4.17
N VAL A 67 -7.15 15.38 4.24
CA VAL A 67 -6.29 14.49 3.46
C VAL A 67 -7.07 13.21 3.17
N ILE A 68 -6.91 12.67 1.97
CA ILE A 68 -7.45 11.39 1.55
C ILE A 68 -6.28 10.43 1.28
N ILE A 69 -6.39 9.19 1.77
CA ILE A 69 -5.43 8.11 1.50
C ILE A 69 -6.14 7.07 0.63
N ILE A 70 -5.52 6.68 -0.48
CA ILE A 70 -5.98 5.53 -1.29
C ILE A 70 -5.27 4.28 -0.79
N GLY A 71 -6.06 3.33 -0.25
CA GLY A 71 -5.60 2.10 0.38
C GLY A 71 -5.36 0.95 -0.61
N CYS A 72 -4.77 1.24 -1.77
CA CYS A 72 -4.29 0.25 -2.74
C CYS A 72 -2.83 0.52 -3.04
N PHE A 73 -2.00 -0.52 -3.00
CA PHE A 73 -0.56 -0.36 -3.18
C PHE A 73 -0.18 -0.05 -4.64
N ASP A 74 -1.01 -0.45 -5.59
CA ASP A 74 -0.86 -0.10 -7.01
C ASP A 74 -1.13 1.39 -7.29
N ASP A 75 -1.52 2.18 -6.27
CA ASP A 75 -1.90 3.60 -6.37
C ASP A 75 -2.98 3.84 -7.44
N THR A 76 -3.86 2.85 -7.62
CA THR A 76 -4.89 2.86 -8.65
C THR A 76 -5.82 4.07 -8.48
N GLY A 77 -5.98 4.84 -9.56
CA GLY A 77 -6.85 6.03 -9.57
C GLY A 77 -6.30 7.25 -8.83
N LEU A 78 -5.05 7.23 -8.34
CA LEU A 78 -4.46 8.32 -7.55
C LEU A 78 -4.46 9.65 -8.30
N ASP A 79 -3.98 9.68 -9.54
CA ASP A 79 -3.93 10.92 -10.33
C ASP A 79 -5.34 11.42 -10.70
N ALA A 80 -6.26 10.50 -11.03
CA ALA A 80 -7.65 10.85 -11.26
C ALA A 80 -8.33 11.43 -10.01
N ALA A 81 -8.02 10.88 -8.84
CA ALA A 81 -8.51 11.39 -7.56
C ALA A 81 -8.00 12.81 -7.28
N ARG A 82 -6.72 13.08 -7.53
CA ARG A 82 -6.11 14.41 -7.36
C ARG A 82 -6.75 15.47 -8.24
N ASN A 83 -7.20 15.10 -9.44
CA ASN A 83 -7.80 16.02 -10.39
C ASN A 83 -9.25 16.44 -10.03
N ILE A 84 -9.87 15.82 -9.03
CA ILE A 84 -11.29 16.07 -8.70
C ILE A 84 -11.54 16.62 -7.31
N VAL A 85 -10.49 16.82 -6.50
CA VAL A 85 -10.57 17.39 -5.14
C VAL A 85 -9.39 18.33 -4.88
N ASP A 86 -9.58 19.32 -4.00
CA ASP A 86 -8.54 20.31 -3.65
C ASP A 86 -7.65 19.83 -2.50
N CYS A 87 -8.12 18.90 -1.66
CA CYS A 87 -7.32 18.39 -0.56
C CYS A 87 -6.27 17.40 -1.06
N PRO A 88 -5.13 17.27 -0.35
CA PRO A 88 -4.10 16.30 -0.70
C PRO A 88 -4.66 14.88 -0.78
N VAL A 89 -4.27 14.13 -1.82
CA VAL A 89 -4.55 12.70 -1.98
C VAL A 89 -3.23 11.94 -2.03
N ILE A 90 -3.08 10.95 -1.16
CA ILE A 90 -1.86 10.13 -1.00
C ILE A 90 -2.20 8.69 -1.34
N GLY A 91 -1.36 8.06 -2.17
CA GLY A 91 -1.38 6.61 -2.37
C GLY A 91 -0.47 5.91 -1.37
N ILE A 92 -0.85 4.73 -0.89
CA ILE A 92 -0.01 3.98 0.07
C ILE A 92 1.27 3.46 -0.60
N GLY A 93 1.26 3.15 -1.90
CA GLY A 93 2.44 2.77 -2.66
C GLY A 93 3.42 3.94 -2.77
N GLN A 94 2.95 5.10 -3.25
CA GLN A 94 3.76 6.31 -3.34
C GLN A 94 4.38 6.68 -1.99
N ALA A 95 3.59 6.64 -0.91
CA ALA A 95 4.08 6.94 0.44
C ALA A 95 5.21 6.00 0.87
N ALA A 96 5.06 4.68 0.63
CA ALA A 96 6.07 3.69 0.95
C ALA A 96 7.38 3.92 0.18
N TYR A 97 7.29 4.21 -1.12
CA TYR A 97 8.47 4.47 -1.93
C TYR A 97 9.23 5.73 -1.46
N HIS A 98 8.53 6.80 -1.12
CA HIS A 98 9.16 7.98 -0.54
C HIS A 98 9.88 7.66 0.78
N MET A 99 9.25 6.91 1.67
CA MET A 99 9.87 6.49 2.92
C MET A 99 11.09 5.59 2.71
N ALA A 100 11.03 4.69 1.71
CA ALA A 100 12.18 3.86 1.34
C ALA A 100 13.37 4.71 0.85
N VAL A 101 13.11 5.66 -0.04
CA VAL A 101 14.16 6.57 -0.56
C VAL A 101 14.73 7.46 0.54
N LEU A 102 13.90 8.00 1.42
CA LEU A 102 14.35 8.80 2.57
C LEU A 102 15.23 8.00 3.54
N SER A 103 15.16 6.67 3.53
CA SER A 103 16.09 5.84 4.29
C SER A 103 17.54 5.89 3.77
N GLY A 104 17.74 6.48 2.58
CA GLY A 104 19.05 6.72 1.96
C GLY A 104 19.66 5.49 1.29
N ARG A 105 18.90 4.41 1.07
CA ARG A 105 19.40 3.14 0.53
C ARG A 105 18.56 2.63 -0.62
N ARG A 106 19.13 1.66 -1.36
CA ARG A 106 18.36 0.89 -2.35
C ARG A 106 17.36 -0.01 -1.63
N PHE A 107 16.24 -0.24 -2.27
CA PHE A 107 15.16 -1.08 -1.73
C PHE A 107 14.67 -2.08 -2.78
N SER A 108 14.10 -3.19 -2.31
CA SER A 108 13.25 -4.08 -3.11
C SER A 108 11.81 -3.98 -2.64
N VAL A 109 10.89 -4.33 -3.51
CA VAL A 109 9.46 -4.45 -3.19
C VAL A 109 9.08 -5.92 -3.23
N VAL A 110 8.34 -6.40 -2.24
CA VAL A 110 7.72 -7.72 -2.26
C VAL A 110 6.21 -7.53 -2.35
N THR A 111 5.64 -7.91 -3.51
CA THR A 111 4.20 -7.86 -3.78
C THR A 111 3.57 -9.26 -3.81
N THR A 112 2.29 -9.33 -4.09
CA THR A 112 1.48 -10.54 -4.11
C THR A 112 1.72 -11.38 -5.36
N LEU A 113 1.19 -10.95 -6.50
CA LEU A 113 1.19 -11.70 -7.75
C LEU A 113 2.05 -11.03 -8.83
N ASP A 114 2.54 -11.82 -9.78
CA ASP A 114 3.36 -11.35 -10.89
C ASP A 114 2.66 -10.27 -11.75
N VAL A 115 1.33 -10.28 -11.81
CA VAL A 115 0.56 -9.27 -12.55
C VAL A 115 0.72 -7.86 -12.01
N SER A 116 1.04 -7.70 -10.72
CA SER A 116 1.31 -6.39 -10.09
C SER A 116 2.74 -5.89 -10.34
N VAL A 117 3.69 -6.76 -10.66
CA VAL A 117 5.10 -6.36 -10.82
C VAL A 117 5.28 -5.22 -11.83
N PRO A 118 4.78 -5.29 -13.08
CA PRO A 118 4.96 -4.21 -14.04
C PRO A 118 4.24 -2.92 -13.63
N ILE A 119 3.13 -3.00 -12.90
CA ILE A 119 2.40 -1.83 -12.39
C ILE A 119 3.26 -1.08 -11.39
N LEU A 120 3.84 -1.81 -10.42
CA LEU A 120 4.68 -1.21 -9.38
C LEU A 120 5.98 -0.64 -9.96
N GLU A 121 6.62 -1.33 -10.91
CA GLU A 121 7.81 -0.82 -11.60
C GLU A 121 7.52 0.48 -12.35
N ASN A 122 6.37 0.55 -13.06
CA ASN A 122 5.93 1.75 -13.76
C ASN A 122 5.66 2.91 -12.78
N ASN A 123 5.01 2.65 -11.64
CA ASN A 123 4.77 3.65 -10.61
C ASN A 123 6.09 4.19 -10.02
N ILE A 124 7.02 3.30 -9.68
CA ILE A 124 8.34 3.68 -9.16
C ILE A 124 9.11 4.51 -10.18
N HIS A 125 9.03 4.14 -11.46
CA HIS A 125 9.63 4.93 -12.56
C HIS A 125 8.98 6.32 -12.67
N ALA A 126 7.67 6.39 -12.67
CA ALA A 126 6.92 7.65 -12.77
C ALA A 126 7.21 8.60 -11.59
N TYR A 127 7.43 8.04 -10.40
CA TYR A 127 7.81 8.81 -9.21
C TYR A 127 9.30 9.21 -9.18
N GLY A 128 10.11 8.76 -10.15
CA GLY A 128 11.52 9.13 -10.27
C GLY A 128 12.48 8.30 -9.41
N PHE A 129 12.06 7.13 -8.91
CA PHE A 129 12.85 6.31 -7.97
C PHE A 129 13.51 5.07 -8.59
N THR A 130 13.57 4.97 -9.91
CA THR A 130 14.17 3.83 -10.62
C THR A 130 15.60 3.52 -10.17
N SER A 131 16.41 4.53 -9.90
CA SER A 131 17.80 4.35 -9.49
C SER A 131 17.97 3.75 -8.08
N GLN A 132 16.95 3.89 -7.22
CA GLN A 132 16.93 3.33 -5.88
C GLN A 132 16.28 1.95 -5.83
N LEU A 133 15.47 1.59 -6.82
CA LEU A 133 14.86 0.26 -6.91
C LEU A 133 15.93 -0.79 -7.22
N ALA A 134 15.97 -1.85 -6.43
CA ALA A 134 16.74 -3.05 -6.76
C ALA A 134 15.90 -4.02 -7.60
N ARG A 135 14.71 -4.38 -7.11
CA ARG A 135 13.78 -5.28 -7.80
C ARG A 135 12.38 -5.19 -7.20
N VAL A 136 11.36 -5.44 -8.03
CA VAL A 136 10.01 -5.83 -7.58
C VAL A 136 9.90 -7.36 -7.68
N ARG A 137 9.45 -8.00 -6.62
CA ARG A 137 9.31 -9.45 -6.48
C ARG A 137 7.88 -9.81 -6.13
N ALA A 138 7.36 -10.89 -6.68
CA ALA A 138 6.07 -11.46 -6.30
C ALA A 138 6.27 -12.70 -5.41
N CYS A 139 5.50 -12.79 -4.32
CA CYS A 139 5.53 -13.95 -3.43
C CYS A 139 4.57 -15.08 -3.86
N GLY A 140 3.73 -14.83 -4.88
CA GLY A 140 2.78 -15.82 -5.40
C GLY A 140 1.52 -16.01 -4.55
N VAL A 141 1.29 -15.14 -3.56
CA VAL A 141 0.12 -15.21 -2.65
C VAL A 141 -0.99 -14.31 -3.18
N PRO A 142 -2.22 -14.82 -3.44
CA PRO A 142 -3.37 -13.99 -3.79
C PRO A 142 -3.72 -12.99 -2.68
N VAL A 143 -4.25 -11.82 -3.08
CA VAL A 143 -4.54 -10.73 -2.13
C VAL A 143 -5.52 -11.15 -1.03
N LEU A 144 -6.59 -11.89 -1.38
CA LEU A 144 -7.59 -12.33 -0.40
C LEU A 144 -7.04 -13.36 0.58
N ASP A 145 -6.07 -14.17 0.18
CA ASP A 145 -5.48 -15.18 1.05
C ASP A 145 -4.66 -14.54 2.18
N LEU A 146 -4.07 -13.35 1.95
CA LEU A 146 -3.41 -12.57 3.01
C LEU A 146 -4.38 -12.19 4.14
N GLU A 147 -5.66 -11.99 3.81
CA GLU A 147 -6.69 -11.62 4.78
C GLU A 147 -7.32 -12.86 5.44
N THR A 148 -7.61 -13.90 4.65
CA THR A 148 -8.34 -15.08 5.12
C THR A 148 -7.46 -16.09 5.86
N ASP A 149 -6.17 -16.16 5.52
CA ASP A 149 -5.19 -17.02 6.18
C ASP A 149 -3.80 -16.32 6.35
N PRO A 150 -3.72 -15.28 7.19
CA PRO A 150 -2.48 -14.55 7.39
C PRO A 150 -1.32 -15.43 7.87
N ALA A 151 -1.60 -16.42 8.72
CA ALA A 151 -0.58 -17.32 9.28
C ALA A 151 -0.05 -18.30 8.24
N GLY A 152 -0.92 -18.85 7.40
CA GLY A 152 -0.55 -19.80 6.34
C GLY A 152 0.21 -19.12 5.18
N THR A 153 -0.09 -17.85 4.90
CA THR A 153 0.56 -17.09 3.82
C THR A 153 1.87 -16.42 4.23
N ALA A 154 2.05 -16.10 5.50
CA ALA A 154 3.24 -15.42 6.01
C ALA A 154 4.57 -16.11 5.63
N PRO A 155 4.73 -17.45 5.64
CA PRO A 155 5.98 -18.09 5.25
C PRO A 155 6.41 -17.77 3.81
N ALA A 156 5.48 -17.68 2.86
CA ALA A 156 5.77 -17.34 1.47
C ALA A 156 6.28 -15.90 1.34
N VAL A 157 5.59 -14.95 1.98
CA VAL A 157 5.98 -13.53 1.98
C VAL A 157 7.33 -13.33 2.66
N VAL A 158 7.53 -13.93 3.85
CA VAL A 158 8.80 -13.86 4.59
C VAL A 158 9.94 -14.51 3.81
N GLY A 159 9.66 -15.62 3.12
CA GLY A 159 10.63 -16.28 2.23
C GLY A 159 11.12 -15.33 1.13
N GLU A 160 10.19 -14.60 0.47
CA GLU A 160 10.54 -13.68 -0.59
C GLU A 160 11.26 -12.42 -0.06
N ILE A 161 10.91 -11.94 1.13
CA ILE A 161 11.66 -10.87 1.82
C ILE A 161 13.12 -11.30 2.06
N LYS A 162 13.35 -12.51 2.56
CA LYS A 162 14.71 -13.05 2.77
C LYS A 162 15.48 -13.20 1.45
N ARG A 163 14.80 -13.59 0.38
CA ARG A 163 15.40 -13.65 -0.96
C ARG A 163 15.78 -12.27 -1.48
N ALA A 164 14.93 -11.25 -1.28
CA ALA A 164 15.27 -9.87 -1.62
C ALA A 164 16.57 -9.43 -0.92
N VAL A 165 16.70 -9.68 0.37
CA VAL A 165 17.91 -9.34 1.12
C VAL A 165 19.14 -10.08 0.58
N SER A 166 19.04 -11.40 0.35
CA SER A 166 20.18 -12.23 -0.03
C SER A 166 20.59 -12.08 -1.50
N GLU A 167 19.64 -11.91 -2.41
CA GLU A 167 19.88 -11.85 -3.86
C GLU A 167 20.04 -10.42 -4.38
N ASP A 168 19.18 -9.49 -3.96
CA ASP A 168 19.22 -8.10 -4.44
C ASP A 168 20.20 -7.24 -3.64
N LYS A 169 20.74 -7.77 -2.52
CA LYS A 169 21.71 -7.09 -1.64
C LYS A 169 21.16 -5.79 -1.08
N VAL A 170 19.91 -5.83 -0.63
CA VAL A 170 19.22 -4.72 0.05
C VAL A 170 19.00 -5.06 1.52
N ASP A 171 18.91 -4.04 2.36
CA ASP A 171 18.49 -4.15 3.76
C ASP A 171 17.11 -3.48 4.00
N THR A 172 16.54 -2.90 2.95
CA THR A 172 15.24 -2.22 2.99
C THR A 172 14.29 -2.91 2.01
N VAL A 173 13.17 -3.39 2.53
CA VAL A 173 12.13 -4.06 1.74
C VAL A 173 10.79 -3.37 1.98
N VAL A 174 10.13 -3.01 0.90
CA VAL A 174 8.80 -2.42 0.89
C VAL A 174 7.76 -3.53 0.75
N LEU A 175 6.76 -3.53 1.63
CA LEU A 175 5.62 -4.44 1.57
C LEU A 175 4.61 -3.95 0.54
N GLY A 176 4.54 -4.63 -0.59
CA GLY A 176 3.84 -4.23 -1.82
C GLY A 176 2.35 -4.58 -1.87
N CYS A 177 1.69 -4.73 -0.73
CA CYS A 177 0.25 -4.93 -0.63
C CYS A 177 -0.26 -4.44 0.72
N ALA A 178 -1.45 -3.82 0.75
CA ALA A 178 -2.10 -3.41 1.99
C ALA A 178 -2.39 -4.60 2.94
N GLY A 179 -2.66 -5.79 2.40
CA GLY A 179 -2.87 -7.01 3.18
C GLY A 179 -1.62 -7.54 3.90
N MET A 180 -0.44 -6.99 3.62
CA MET A 180 0.82 -7.42 4.26
C MET A 180 1.11 -6.74 5.60
N VAL A 181 0.18 -5.95 6.14
CA VAL A 181 0.37 -5.23 7.43
C VAL A 181 0.68 -6.15 8.61
N HIS A 182 0.34 -7.45 8.52
CA HIS A 182 0.62 -8.43 9.57
C HIS A 182 2.03 -9.07 9.47
N ILE A 183 2.71 -8.91 8.34
CA ILE A 183 3.99 -9.59 8.06
C ILE A 183 5.11 -9.24 9.06
N PRO A 184 5.25 -8.00 9.56
CA PRO A 184 6.29 -7.68 10.52
C PRO A 184 6.29 -8.59 11.77
N ALA A 185 5.10 -9.02 12.23
CA ALA A 185 4.98 -9.92 13.39
C ALA A 185 5.51 -11.34 13.11
N HIS A 186 5.60 -11.75 11.84
CA HIS A 186 6.06 -13.09 11.41
C HIS A 186 7.53 -13.12 11.00
N LEU A 187 8.21 -11.97 10.89
CA LEU A 187 9.59 -11.94 10.40
C LEU A 187 10.62 -12.47 11.43
N GLY A 188 10.26 -12.48 12.73
CA GLY A 188 11.18 -12.83 13.82
C GLY A 188 12.30 -11.80 14.01
N GLU A 189 13.28 -12.12 14.86
CA GLU A 189 14.46 -11.27 15.11
C GLU A 189 15.45 -11.31 13.92
N THR A 190 15.07 -10.92 12.75
CA THR A 190 16.00 -10.66 11.64
C THR A 190 16.48 -9.21 11.76
N ALA A 191 17.38 -8.97 12.67
CA ALA A 191 17.80 -7.67 13.18
C ALA A 191 18.40 -6.67 12.16
N ALA A 192 18.42 -6.97 10.88
CA ALA A 192 19.03 -6.14 9.85
C ALA A 192 18.09 -5.71 8.72
N ILE A 193 16.81 -6.15 8.72
CA ILE A 193 15.88 -5.83 7.64
C ILE A 193 14.97 -4.70 8.07
N ARG A 194 14.97 -3.61 7.30
CA ARG A 194 14.00 -2.54 7.44
C ARG A 194 12.79 -2.85 6.57
N LEU A 195 11.65 -3.15 7.19
CA LEU A 195 10.38 -3.24 6.49
C LEU A 195 9.70 -1.88 6.43
N ILE A 196 9.17 -1.55 5.26
CA ILE A 196 8.39 -0.35 5.05
C ILE A 196 6.99 -0.77 4.61
N ASP A 197 6.02 -0.46 5.44
CA ASP A 197 4.60 -0.65 5.19
C ASP A 197 3.97 0.63 4.64
N GLY A 198 3.17 0.49 3.58
CA GLY A 198 2.56 1.62 2.88
C GLY A 198 1.48 2.32 3.70
N VAL A 199 0.74 1.58 4.50
CA VAL A 199 -0.37 2.12 5.31
C VAL A 199 0.18 3.03 6.41
N THR A 200 1.18 2.54 7.17
CA THR A 200 1.88 3.34 8.18
C THR A 200 2.53 4.57 7.55
N SER A 201 3.21 4.40 6.41
CA SER A 201 3.87 5.48 5.70
C SER A 201 2.88 6.58 5.29
N ALA A 202 1.76 6.20 4.66
CA ALA A 202 0.74 7.14 4.22
C ALA A 202 0.02 7.81 5.41
N ALA A 203 -0.26 7.08 6.48
CA ALA A 203 -0.89 7.63 7.68
C ALA A 203 -0.02 8.73 8.32
N GLN A 204 1.28 8.50 8.48
CA GLN A 204 2.22 9.48 9.04
C GLN A 204 2.35 10.73 8.16
N LEU A 205 2.45 10.56 6.84
CA LEU A 205 2.49 11.68 5.90
C LEU A 205 1.16 12.46 5.91
N ALA A 206 0.02 11.76 5.93
CA ALA A 206 -1.30 12.38 6.01
C ALA A 206 -1.48 13.17 7.32
N PHE A 207 -0.98 12.66 8.44
CA PHE A 207 -1.01 13.38 9.71
C PHE A 207 -0.23 14.71 9.64
N PHE A 208 0.92 14.70 8.97
CA PHE A 208 1.70 15.91 8.75
C PHE A 208 0.95 16.92 7.85
N LEU A 209 0.35 16.46 6.75
CA LEU A 209 -0.34 17.31 5.77
C LEU A 209 -1.71 17.81 6.25
N ALA A 210 -2.31 17.18 7.27
CA ALA A 210 -3.63 17.56 7.80
C ALA A 210 -3.58 18.73 8.81
N LYS A 211 -2.38 19.17 9.19
CA LYS A 211 -2.18 20.32 10.10
C LYS A 211 -2.45 21.64 9.41
#